data_f91ae11a314be4f6b4b6ed948b42b0b2
#
_entry.id   f91ae11a314be4f6b4b6ed948b42b0b2
#
_cell.length_a   1.000
_cell.length_b   1.000
_cell.length_c   1.000
_cell.angle_alpha   90.00
_cell.angle_beta   90.00
_cell.angle_gamma   90.00
#
_symmetry.space_group_name_H-M   'P 1'
#
loop_
_entity.id
_entity.type
_entity.pdbx_description
1 polymer ?
#
loop_
_entity_poly.entity_id
_entity_poly.type
_entity_poly.pdbx_seq_one_letter_code
_entity_poly.pdbx_strand_id
1 'polypeptide(L)'
;MLDEGEVETVSHYYAAEFFDPKVDCILDIGGQDMKCIRIKNHTVDSVQLNEACSSGCGSFIETFAKSLNYTVEDFAKAALFAKHPIDLGTRCTVFMNSKVKQAQMEGAEVADISAGLAYSVIKNALFKVIKVSDASALGKNIVVQGGTFYNNAVLRSLEKIADCE
;
A
#
# COMPACT_ATOMS: atom_id res chain seq x y z
N MET A 1 -4.17 24.56 -21.54
CA MET A 1 -4.87 25.48 -20.63
C MET A 1 -5.88 24.65 -19.88
N LEU A 2 -5.83 24.62 -18.56
CA LEU A 2 -6.87 23.94 -17.77
C LEU A 2 -8.06 24.89 -17.71
N ASP A 3 -9.21 24.46 -18.21
CA ASP A 3 -10.39 25.30 -18.25
C ASP A 3 -11.10 25.38 -16.88
N GLU A 4 -10.86 24.39 -16.00
CA GLU A 4 -11.32 24.38 -14.62
C GLU A 4 -10.28 23.73 -13.72
N GLY A 5 -10.07 24.28 -12.53
CA GLY A 5 -9.23 23.71 -11.48
C GLY A 5 -10.08 22.96 -10.46
N GLU A 6 -9.80 21.67 -10.27
CA GLU A 6 -10.48 20.84 -9.27
C GLU A 6 -9.53 20.54 -8.11
N VAL A 7 -10.09 20.35 -6.92
CA VAL A 7 -9.32 19.89 -5.77
C VAL A 7 -8.92 18.43 -6.00
N GLU A 8 -7.65 18.11 -5.81
CA GLU A 8 -7.07 16.77 -6.07
C GLU A 8 -7.92 15.62 -5.48
N THR A 9 -8.38 15.77 -4.24
CA THR A 9 -9.23 14.76 -3.58
C THR A 9 -10.55 14.52 -4.30
N VAL A 10 -11.15 15.57 -4.86
CA VAL A 10 -12.41 15.51 -5.60
C VAL A 10 -12.17 14.83 -6.95
N SER A 11 -11.07 15.15 -7.62
CA SER A 11 -10.67 14.48 -8.87
C SER A 11 -10.44 12.99 -8.67
N HIS A 12 -9.78 12.59 -7.57
CA HIS A 12 -9.63 11.18 -7.19
C HIS A 12 -10.97 10.48 -7.00
N TYR A 13 -11.91 11.15 -6.33
CA TYR A 13 -13.26 10.61 -6.12
C TYR A 13 -14.01 10.41 -7.45
N TYR A 14 -14.05 11.41 -8.32
CA TYR A 14 -14.74 11.29 -9.61
C TYR A 14 -14.12 10.19 -10.50
N ALA A 15 -12.79 10.06 -10.47
CA ALA A 15 -12.13 8.98 -11.18
C ALA A 15 -12.54 7.60 -10.65
N ALA A 16 -12.56 7.44 -9.32
CA ALA A 16 -12.95 6.18 -8.70
C ALA A 16 -14.43 5.85 -8.94
N GLU A 17 -15.34 6.82 -8.79
CA GLU A 17 -16.77 6.64 -9.02
C GLU A 17 -17.08 6.26 -10.48
N PHE A 18 -16.29 6.75 -11.44
CA PHE A 18 -16.41 6.36 -12.85
C PHE A 18 -16.16 4.86 -13.07
N PHE A 19 -15.19 4.28 -12.35
CA PHE A 19 -14.87 2.84 -12.44
C PHE A 19 -15.77 1.98 -11.56
N ASP A 20 -16.05 2.43 -10.35
CA ASP A 20 -16.98 1.77 -9.43
C ASP A 20 -17.93 2.78 -8.77
N PRO A 21 -19.16 2.89 -9.28
CA PRO A 21 -20.19 3.78 -8.71
C PRO A 21 -20.59 3.46 -7.27
N LYS A 22 -20.16 2.30 -6.74
CA LYS A 22 -20.46 1.87 -5.36
C LYS A 22 -19.25 2.03 -4.45
N VAL A 23 -18.22 2.75 -4.87
CA VAL A 23 -16.99 2.90 -4.09
C VAL A 23 -17.28 3.41 -2.68
N ASP A 24 -16.78 2.68 -1.68
CA ASP A 24 -16.85 3.02 -0.26
C ASP A 24 -15.56 3.69 0.23
N CYS A 25 -14.44 3.29 -0.34
CA CYS A 25 -13.12 3.76 0.06
C CYS A 25 -12.16 3.82 -1.12
N ILE A 26 -11.40 4.89 -1.20
CA ILE A 26 -10.29 5.02 -2.14
C ILE A 26 -9.00 4.98 -1.32
N LEU A 27 -8.13 4.04 -1.66
CA LEU A 27 -6.80 3.93 -1.08
C LEU A 27 -5.76 4.30 -2.13
N ASP A 28 -5.18 5.47 -1.99
CA ASP A 28 -4.11 5.95 -2.86
C ASP A 28 -2.76 5.82 -2.16
N ILE A 29 -1.83 5.05 -2.75
CA ILE A 29 -0.47 4.91 -2.25
C ILE A 29 0.51 5.31 -3.34
N GLY A 30 1.08 6.49 -3.18
CA GLY A 30 2.12 7.03 -4.03
C GLY A 30 3.52 6.55 -3.68
N GLY A 31 4.53 7.20 -4.27
CA GLY A 31 5.93 6.93 -3.95
C GLY A 31 6.35 7.41 -2.55
N GLN A 32 5.77 8.51 -2.07
CA GLN A 32 6.16 9.15 -0.81
C GLN A 32 4.99 9.50 0.11
N ASP A 33 3.78 9.48 -0.40
CA ASP A 33 2.56 9.81 0.33
C ASP A 33 1.51 8.72 0.21
N MET A 34 0.51 8.80 1.04
CA MET A 34 -0.69 7.98 0.92
C MET A 34 -1.91 8.74 1.39
N LYS A 35 -3.04 8.42 0.77
CA LYS A 35 -4.35 9.00 1.08
C LYS A 35 -5.36 7.88 1.22
N CYS A 36 -6.26 8.05 2.17
CA CYS A 36 -7.47 7.25 2.26
C CYS A 36 -8.67 8.19 2.23
N ILE A 37 -9.50 8.04 1.22
CA ILE A 37 -10.71 8.84 1.04
C ILE A 37 -11.90 7.92 1.28
N ARG A 38 -12.70 8.22 2.29
CA ARG A 38 -13.93 7.47 2.57
C ARG A 38 -15.10 8.15 1.89
N ILE A 39 -15.92 7.35 1.26
CA ILE A 39 -17.11 7.79 0.53
C ILE A 39 -18.35 7.32 1.28
N LYS A 40 -19.32 8.20 1.42
CA LYS A 40 -20.60 7.90 2.02
C LYS A 40 -21.70 8.69 1.31
N ASN A 41 -22.74 8.00 0.89
CA ASN A 41 -23.86 8.62 0.16
C ASN A 41 -23.41 9.46 -1.04
N HIS A 42 -22.49 8.91 -1.86
CA HIS A 42 -21.91 9.60 -3.04
C HIS A 42 -21.22 10.94 -2.71
N THR A 43 -20.64 11.05 -1.52
CA THR A 43 -19.95 12.24 -1.07
C THR A 43 -18.70 11.85 -0.30
N VAL A 44 -17.64 12.64 -0.43
CA VAL A 44 -16.43 12.47 0.40
C VAL A 44 -16.77 12.74 1.85
N ASP A 45 -16.73 11.70 2.69
CA ASP A 45 -17.02 11.75 4.12
C ASP A 45 -15.79 12.18 4.93
N SER A 46 -14.64 11.59 4.63
CA SER A 46 -13.39 11.91 5.30
C SER A 46 -12.18 11.62 4.44
N VAL A 47 -11.10 12.36 4.70
CA VAL A 47 -9.81 12.22 4.04
C VAL A 47 -8.73 12.08 5.11
N GLN A 48 -7.93 11.04 5.00
CA GLN A 48 -6.75 10.82 5.83
C GLN A 48 -5.51 10.84 4.95
N LEU A 49 -4.55 11.67 5.31
CA LEU A 49 -3.31 11.89 4.58
C LEU A 49 -2.12 11.50 5.45
N ASN A 50 -1.10 10.92 4.84
CA ASN A 50 0.21 10.75 5.46
C ASN A 50 1.31 11.10 4.46
N GLU A 51 1.93 12.24 4.66
CA GLU A 51 3.06 12.73 3.88
C GLU A 51 4.41 12.50 4.59
N ALA A 52 4.37 12.12 5.86
CA ALA A 52 5.57 12.16 6.72
C ALA A 52 6.30 10.82 6.87
N CYS A 53 5.75 9.70 6.40
CA CYS A 53 6.33 8.39 6.65
C CYS A 53 6.45 7.55 5.38
N SER A 54 7.65 7.50 4.81
CA SER A 54 7.95 6.69 3.65
C SER A 54 7.83 5.17 3.87
N SER A 55 7.70 4.70 5.12
CA SER A 55 7.62 3.26 5.43
C SER A 55 6.33 2.57 4.99
N GLY A 56 5.36 3.34 4.50
CA GLY A 56 4.11 2.83 3.95
C GLY A 56 3.93 3.11 2.46
N CYS A 57 4.94 3.64 1.77
CA CYS A 57 4.86 4.13 0.40
C CYS A 57 5.79 3.35 -0.55
N GLY A 58 5.65 3.57 -1.84
CA GLY A 58 6.38 2.84 -2.88
C GLY A 58 7.90 3.00 -2.81
N SER A 59 8.41 4.17 -2.45
CA SER A 59 9.85 4.42 -2.31
C SER A 59 10.54 3.51 -1.28
N PHE A 60 9.80 3.04 -0.30
CA PHE A 60 10.28 2.07 0.67
C PHE A 60 10.62 0.72 0.02
N ILE A 61 9.70 0.19 -0.80
CA ILE A 61 9.92 -1.08 -1.53
C ILE A 61 11.08 -0.90 -2.53
N GLU A 62 11.12 0.22 -3.25
CA GLU A 62 12.19 0.53 -4.20
C GLU A 62 13.57 0.54 -3.55
N THR A 63 13.68 1.14 -2.35
CA THR A 63 14.93 1.19 -1.60
C THR A 63 15.44 -0.22 -1.25
N PHE A 64 14.53 -1.11 -0.82
CA PHE A 64 14.91 -2.49 -0.52
C PHE A 64 15.22 -3.30 -1.77
N ALA A 65 14.46 -3.17 -2.84
CA ALA A 65 14.75 -3.84 -4.11
C ALA A 65 16.16 -3.48 -4.59
N LYS A 66 16.51 -2.19 -4.61
CA LYS A 66 17.86 -1.72 -4.96
C LYS A 66 18.94 -2.27 -4.05
N SER A 67 18.71 -2.32 -2.73
CA SER A 67 19.69 -2.84 -1.77
C SER A 67 19.96 -4.34 -1.94
N LEU A 68 19.04 -5.06 -2.55
CA LEU A 68 19.14 -6.49 -2.86
C LEU A 68 19.54 -6.76 -4.31
N ASN A 69 19.89 -5.71 -5.08
CA ASN A 69 20.23 -5.77 -6.51
C ASN A 69 19.11 -6.31 -7.40
N TYR A 70 17.86 -5.97 -7.06
CA TYR A 70 16.68 -6.28 -7.88
C TYR A 70 16.10 -5.02 -8.50
N THR A 71 15.49 -5.17 -9.68
CA THR A 71 14.53 -4.18 -10.18
C THR A 71 13.26 -4.23 -9.34
N VAL A 72 12.46 -3.15 -9.32
CA VAL A 72 11.20 -3.14 -8.57
C VAL A 72 10.24 -4.19 -9.11
N GLU A 73 10.21 -4.38 -10.42
CA GLU A 73 9.38 -5.36 -11.12
C GLU A 73 9.74 -6.80 -10.78
N ASP A 74 11.04 -7.15 -10.81
CA ASP A 74 11.50 -8.49 -10.48
C ASP A 74 11.33 -8.79 -9.00
N PHE A 75 11.51 -7.78 -8.15
CA PHE A 75 11.27 -7.89 -6.72
C PHE A 75 9.79 -8.14 -6.41
N ALA A 76 8.89 -7.44 -7.10
CA ALA A 76 7.44 -7.65 -6.99
C ALA A 76 7.02 -9.03 -7.48
N LYS A 77 7.58 -9.51 -8.62
CA LYS A 77 7.33 -10.85 -9.14
C LYS A 77 7.80 -11.93 -8.18
N ALA A 78 9.00 -11.77 -7.60
CA ALA A 78 9.54 -12.72 -6.63
C ALA A 78 8.58 -12.91 -5.43
N ALA A 79 7.98 -11.83 -4.93
CA ALA A 79 7.06 -11.88 -3.80
C ALA A 79 5.84 -12.78 -4.01
N LEU A 80 5.37 -12.93 -5.26
CA LEU A 80 4.21 -13.79 -5.58
C LEU A 80 4.52 -15.27 -5.38
N PHE A 81 5.79 -15.66 -5.35
CA PHE A 81 6.26 -17.03 -5.14
C PHE A 81 6.74 -17.29 -3.70
N ALA A 82 6.56 -16.33 -2.79
CA ALA A 82 6.94 -16.47 -1.41
C ALA A 82 6.20 -17.64 -0.74
N LYS A 83 6.95 -18.51 -0.06
CA LYS A 83 6.42 -19.64 0.69
C LYS A 83 6.15 -19.28 2.15
N HIS A 84 7.04 -18.48 2.71
CA HIS A 84 7.02 -18.08 4.12
C HIS A 84 7.33 -16.59 4.26
N PRO A 85 6.39 -15.68 3.85
CA PRO A 85 6.61 -14.25 3.96
C PRO A 85 7.06 -13.85 5.38
N ILE A 86 8.16 -13.10 5.49
CA ILE A 86 8.65 -12.67 6.79
C ILE A 86 7.73 -11.63 7.41
N ASP A 87 7.45 -11.75 8.72
CA ASP A 87 6.67 -10.73 9.42
C ASP A 87 7.56 -9.57 9.87
N LEU A 88 7.51 -8.48 9.12
CA LEU A 88 8.20 -7.25 9.45
C LEU A 88 7.42 -6.35 10.41
N GLY A 89 6.13 -6.67 10.63
CA GLY A 89 5.23 -5.87 11.46
C GLY A 89 4.92 -4.50 10.84
N THR A 90 4.50 -3.57 11.70
CA THR A 90 4.15 -2.17 11.37
C THR A 90 5.15 -1.19 11.98
N ARG A 91 6.44 -1.32 11.67
CA ARG A 91 7.50 -0.50 12.25
C ARG A 91 8.02 0.53 11.26
N CYS A 92 8.75 1.53 11.75
CA CYS A 92 9.40 2.48 10.87
C CYS A 92 10.57 1.83 10.09
N THR A 93 10.96 2.46 8.99
CA THR A 93 11.99 1.99 8.04
C THR A 93 13.29 1.56 8.71
N VAL A 94 13.74 2.27 9.75
CA VAL A 94 14.99 1.98 10.45
C VAL A 94 14.95 0.59 11.11
N PHE A 95 13.86 0.28 11.78
CA PHE A 95 13.69 -1.05 12.41
C PHE A 95 13.49 -2.16 11.39
N MET A 96 12.83 -1.86 10.28
CA MET A 96 12.67 -2.84 9.20
C MET A 96 13.99 -3.20 8.53
N ASN A 97 14.90 -2.23 8.33
CA ASN A 97 16.25 -2.50 7.83
C ASN A 97 16.98 -3.55 8.67
N SER A 98 16.91 -3.41 9.99
CA SER A 98 17.55 -4.38 10.91
C SER A 98 16.91 -5.77 10.80
N LYS A 99 15.57 -5.84 10.71
CA LYS A 99 14.86 -7.11 10.55
C LYS A 99 15.12 -7.78 9.20
N VAL A 100 15.17 -7.01 8.11
CA VAL A 100 15.52 -7.56 6.79
C VAL A 100 16.94 -8.10 6.79
N LYS A 101 17.92 -7.37 7.36
CA LYS A 101 19.30 -7.87 7.48
C LYS A 101 19.36 -9.15 8.32
N GLN A 102 18.65 -9.20 9.42
CA GLN A 102 18.57 -10.40 10.25
C GLN A 102 18.00 -11.58 9.45
N ALA A 103 16.86 -11.39 8.76
CA ALA A 103 16.25 -12.42 7.94
C ALA A 103 17.20 -12.93 6.83
N GLN A 104 17.97 -12.04 6.21
CA GLN A 104 19.01 -12.43 5.23
C GLN A 104 20.10 -13.30 5.88
N MET A 105 20.58 -12.93 7.07
CA MET A 105 21.58 -13.72 7.82
C MET A 105 21.04 -15.10 8.24
N GLU A 106 19.75 -15.19 8.49
CA GLU A 106 19.04 -16.44 8.81
C GLU A 106 18.69 -17.27 7.56
N GLY A 107 19.03 -16.79 6.36
CA GLY A 107 18.84 -17.51 5.09
C GLY A 107 17.46 -17.35 4.46
N ALA A 108 16.70 -16.29 4.81
CA ALA A 108 15.42 -16.02 4.17
C ALA A 108 15.59 -15.74 2.67
N GLU A 109 14.70 -16.32 1.86
CA GLU A 109 14.69 -16.09 0.42
C GLU A 109 14.23 -14.65 0.09
N VAL A 110 14.72 -14.10 -1.02
CA VAL A 110 14.32 -12.75 -1.48
C VAL A 110 12.81 -12.66 -1.68
N ALA A 111 12.19 -13.74 -2.14
CA ALA A 111 10.73 -13.85 -2.29
C ALA A 111 10.00 -13.58 -0.96
N ASP A 112 10.44 -14.21 0.12
CA ASP A 112 9.84 -14.08 1.45
C ASP A 112 10.06 -12.68 2.04
N ILE A 113 11.22 -12.07 1.79
CA ILE A 113 11.53 -10.69 2.18
C ILE A 113 10.63 -9.71 1.40
N SER A 114 10.52 -9.86 0.09
CA SER A 114 9.73 -8.99 -0.77
C SER A 114 8.23 -9.05 -0.39
N ALA A 115 7.69 -10.24 -0.17
CA ALA A 115 6.32 -10.42 0.28
C ALA A 115 6.10 -9.80 1.67
N GLY A 116 7.03 -9.98 2.59
CA GLY A 116 6.97 -9.37 3.92
C GLY A 116 6.94 -7.84 3.88
N LEU A 117 7.70 -7.23 2.96
CA LEU A 117 7.68 -5.79 2.73
C LEU A 117 6.35 -5.31 2.16
N ALA A 118 5.78 -6.02 1.18
CA ALA A 118 4.47 -5.71 0.62
C ALA A 118 3.37 -5.75 1.69
N TYR A 119 3.34 -6.79 2.53
CA TYR A 119 2.43 -6.87 3.68
C TYR A 119 2.64 -5.73 4.66
N SER A 120 3.88 -5.36 4.93
CA SER A 120 4.20 -4.27 5.87
C SER A 120 3.73 -2.92 5.37
N VAL A 121 3.85 -2.64 4.07
CA VAL A 121 3.31 -1.40 3.45
C VAL A 121 1.81 -1.30 3.70
N ILE A 122 1.05 -2.34 3.39
CA ILE A 122 -0.41 -2.34 3.58
C ILE A 122 -0.79 -2.29 5.06
N LYS A 123 -0.13 -3.06 5.92
CA LYS A 123 -0.37 -2.98 7.37
C LYS A 123 -0.10 -1.58 7.92
N ASN A 124 0.96 -0.89 7.47
CA ASN A 124 1.24 0.47 7.87
C ASN A 124 0.16 1.44 7.38
N ALA A 125 -0.28 1.31 6.12
CA ALA A 125 -1.36 2.11 5.57
C ALA A 125 -2.63 1.96 6.41
N LEU A 126 -3.08 0.75 6.63
CA LEU A 126 -4.35 0.47 7.31
C LEU A 126 -4.31 0.80 8.80
N PHE A 127 -3.31 0.30 9.52
CA PHE A 127 -3.34 0.36 10.98
C PHE A 127 -2.66 1.59 11.58
N LYS A 128 -1.70 2.21 10.89
CA LYS A 128 -1.03 3.42 11.40
C LYS A 128 -1.58 4.70 10.82
N VAL A 129 -1.85 4.73 9.52
CA VAL A 129 -2.32 5.94 8.85
C VAL A 129 -3.83 6.06 8.98
N ILE A 130 -4.55 5.07 8.47
CA ILE A 130 -6.01 5.06 8.48
C ILE A 130 -6.56 4.73 9.86
N LYS A 131 -5.75 4.08 10.70
CA LYS A 131 -6.08 3.70 12.09
C LYS A 131 -7.37 2.88 12.20
N VAL A 132 -7.61 2.02 11.21
CA VAL A 132 -8.71 1.08 11.31
C VAL A 132 -8.38 0.00 12.35
N SER A 133 -9.36 -0.35 13.15
CA SER A 133 -9.24 -1.47 14.09
C SER A 133 -9.37 -2.81 13.37
N ASP A 134 -10.11 -2.83 12.27
CA ASP A 134 -10.35 -3.96 11.40
C ASP A 134 -10.44 -3.47 9.95
N ALA A 135 -9.88 -4.23 9.02
CA ALA A 135 -9.90 -3.89 7.60
C ALA A 135 -11.32 -3.85 7.02
N SER A 136 -12.27 -4.60 7.58
CA SER A 136 -13.70 -4.54 7.22
C SER A 136 -14.32 -3.13 7.37
N ALA A 137 -13.70 -2.26 8.18
CA ALA A 137 -14.13 -0.87 8.34
C ALA A 137 -13.89 0.01 7.09
N LEU A 138 -13.17 -0.49 6.08
CA LEU A 138 -12.97 0.21 4.80
C LEU A 138 -14.19 0.14 3.87
N GLY A 139 -15.14 -0.76 4.14
CA GLY A 139 -16.23 -1.09 3.23
C GLY A 139 -15.89 -2.29 2.35
N LYS A 140 -16.78 -2.59 1.40
CA LYS A 140 -16.62 -3.74 0.49
C LYS A 140 -16.06 -3.35 -0.87
N ASN A 141 -16.33 -2.12 -1.30
CA ASN A 141 -15.94 -1.62 -2.61
C ASN A 141 -14.76 -0.67 -2.45
N ILE A 142 -13.55 -1.22 -2.56
CA ILE A 142 -12.30 -0.47 -2.37
C ILE A 142 -11.68 -0.23 -3.74
N VAL A 143 -11.52 1.02 -4.12
CA VAL A 143 -10.76 1.41 -5.31
C VAL A 143 -9.33 1.77 -4.89
N VAL A 144 -8.35 1.16 -5.54
CA VAL A 144 -6.94 1.45 -5.29
C VAL A 144 -6.40 2.38 -6.38
N GLN A 145 -5.57 3.33 -5.97
CA GLN A 145 -4.90 4.29 -6.85
C GLN A 145 -3.43 4.45 -6.43
N GLY A 146 -2.65 5.11 -7.28
CA GLY A 146 -1.25 5.38 -7.01
C GLY A 146 -0.29 4.33 -7.57
N GLY A 147 0.94 4.77 -7.87
CA GLY A 147 1.95 3.97 -8.54
C GLY A 147 2.39 2.72 -7.77
N THR A 148 2.23 2.70 -6.46
CA THR A 148 2.61 1.56 -5.62
C THR A 148 1.77 0.32 -5.90
N PHE A 149 0.52 0.47 -6.35
CA PHE A 149 -0.36 -0.63 -6.69
C PHE A 149 -0.08 -1.30 -8.05
N TYR A 150 0.81 -0.74 -8.87
CA TYR A 150 1.39 -1.51 -10.00
C TYR A 150 2.25 -2.69 -9.52
N ASN A 151 2.65 -2.70 -8.25
CA ASN A 151 3.26 -3.84 -7.61
C ASN A 151 2.17 -4.86 -7.21
N ASN A 152 2.05 -5.94 -7.97
CA ASN A 152 1.05 -6.99 -7.75
C ASN A 152 1.15 -7.63 -6.35
N ALA A 153 2.32 -7.64 -5.72
CA ALA A 153 2.46 -8.16 -4.37
C ALA A 153 1.81 -7.24 -3.32
N VAL A 154 1.84 -5.92 -3.54
CA VAL A 154 1.16 -4.94 -2.69
C VAL A 154 -0.35 -5.09 -2.84
N LEU A 155 -0.85 -5.17 -4.08
CA LEU A 155 -2.27 -5.40 -4.36
C LEU A 155 -2.74 -6.71 -3.70
N ARG A 156 -2.02 -7.82 -3.90
CA ARG A 156 -2.35 -9.10 -3.29
C ARG A 156 -2.31 -9.08 -1.76
N SER A 157 -1.43 -8.28 -1.19
CA SER A 157 -1.37 -8.09 0.27
C SER A 157 -2.61 -7.37 0.80
N LEU A 158 -3.11 -6.36 0.06
CA LEU A 158 -4.35 -5.67 0.42
C LEU A 158 -5.54 -6.63 0.36
N GLU A 159 -5.71 -7.36 -0.74
CA GLU A 159 -6.78 -8.35 -0.90
C GLU A 159 -6.81 -9.34 0.28
N LYS A 160 -5.65 -9.87 0.66
CA LYS A 160 -5.56 -10.84 1.78
C LYS A 160 -5.81 -10.22 3.16
N ILE A 161 -5.42 -8.97 3.39
CA ILE A 161 -5.58 -8.31 4.69
C ILE A 161 -7.00 -7.76 4.84
N ALA A 162 -7.57 -7.22 3.77
CA ALA A 162 -8.90 -6.62 3.76
C ALA A 162 -10.03 -7.64 3.49
N ASP A 163 -9.67 -8.88 3.13
CA ASP A 163 -10.61 -9.94 2.71
C ASP A 163 -11.57 -9.43 1.60
N CYS A 164 -11.01 -8.73 0.62
CA CYS A 164 -11.70 -8.15 -0.54
C CYS A 164 -11.12 -8.70 -1.85
N GLU A 165 -11.88 -8.58 -2.92
CA GLU A 165 -11.48 -8.87 -4.31
C GLU A 165 -11.24 -7.60 -5.10
#